data_2ec29445283b1e16a0a2b884334dd5a3
#
_entry.id   2ec29445283b1e16a0a2b884334dd5a3
#
_cell.length_a   1.000
_cell.length_b   1.000
_cell.length_c   1.000
_cell.angle_alpha   90.00
_cell.angle_beta   90.00
_cell.angle_gamma   90.00
#
_symmetry.space_group_name_H-M   'P 1'
#
loop_
_entity.id
_entity.type
_entity.pdbx_description
1 polymer ?
#
loop_
_entity_poly.entity_id
_entity_poly.type
_entity_poly.pdbx_seq_one_letter_code
_entity_poly.pdbx_strand_id
1 'polypeptide(L)'
;STIKNLRACEKILTALFEKHKGRLFNTGGDSFLAEFQSAVSAVECAVEFQNAIKTRNDSEYTTVKLEFRIGINSGDVVKEKENLLGDGVNIAARLEALAQTGGITISKGVYDFVKGKTSHEFNDIGLQKVKQNEFHAYDLMLDQSPRRKIKTKKIRNKIYATVISLFLIIGFASTYWVWHTSSQGKTDQLAYEVPSVPSIAILPFKSLYEVQGTDYVAEGISQNLTHQLSRSSELFVITYSSAKKIANEFSDPKLIADSLGVRFILDGSIQRSNDDVRVNVELIDTVEDITILSKQFDGKANDLFNFQDEIAGDVFSNFKVKLAANLIGDNATNFYSVAQMQKILEFRENFLKFSKDGHLRARELAREINLEYPDSGQANIALAWLRFQEVMMGMTDDREKSIEEGVQYAEKAHAIMNDGMSLIVGAWMDLFSGKSLEEARKKAAKAIEIEQSGDVISGAANILLLTGDPLAAKQQFKRAMKVSPFHPVWYANRLSEALIMLEEYEEAYDILEELVSKSQENGVNLREKSRALVALSFVESRTDKLSSAKNRLVTLQLINPSFSAASVKNYLGMVSDKEFLNDFLDNAVNLGLPEK
;
A
#
# COMPACT_ATOMS: atom_id res chain seq x y z
N SER A 1 41.50 6.72 -23.34
CA SER A 1 40.44 5.93 -22.69
C SER A 1 39.28 6.85 -22.30
N THR A 2 38.06 6.39 -22.29
CA THR A 2 36.85 7.13 -21.98
C THR A 2 36.94 7.86 -20.62
N ILE A 3 37.52 7.21 -19.60
CA ILE A 3 37.70 7.78 -18.27
C ILE A 3 38.58 9.07 -18.29
N LYS A 4 39.65 9.10 -19.11
CA LYS A 4 40.49 10.29 -19.24
C LYS A 4 39.71 11.46 -19.88
N ASN A 5 38.86 11.17 -20.85
CA ASN A 5 38.00 12.16 -21.50
C ASN A 5 36.89 12.67 -20.56
N LEU A 6 36.29 11.78 -19.74
CA LEU A 6 35.28 12.15 -18.76
C LEU A 6 35.87 13.10 -17.72
N ARG A 7 37.08 12.82 -17.18
CA ARG A 7 37.80 13.71 -16.24
C ARG A 7 38.13 15.07 -16.83
N ALA A 8 38.37 15.15 -18.15
CA ALA A 8 38.57 16.44 -18.80
C ALA A 8 37.28 17.25 -18.87
N CYS A 9 36.13 16.60 -19.13
CA CYS A 9 34.82 17.26 -19.10
C CYS A 9 34.43 17.67 -17.66
N GLU A 10 34.74 16.85 -16.65
CA GLU A 10 34.54 17.17 -15.23
C GLU A 10 35.28 18.45 -14.82
N LYS A 11 36.53 18.65 -15.28
CA LYS A 11 37.29 19.89 -15.02
C LYS A 11 36.62 21.13 -15.62
N ILE A 12 36.08 21.01 -16.83
CA ILE A 12 35.31 22.09 -17.47
C ILE A 12 34.07 22.41 -16.63
N LEU A 13 33.34 21.38 -16.19
CA LEU A 13 32.13 21.52 -15.42
C LEU A 13 32.41 22.16 -14.05
N THR A 14 33.48 21.75 -13.36
CA THR A 14 33.86 22.30 -12.05
C THR A 14 34.19 23.78 -12.15
N ALA A 15 34.95 24.21 -13.16
CA ALA A 15 35.24 25.62 -13.39
C ALA A 15 33.99 26.46 -13.67
N LEU A 16 33.00 25.89 -14.37
CA LEU A 16 31.72 26.55 -14.66
C LEU A 16 30.85 26.63 -13.39
N PHE A 17 30.86 25.63 -12.53
CA PHE A 17 30.16 25.71 -11.23
C PHE A 17 30.71 26.85 -10.37
N GLU A 18 32.01 27.01 -10.29
CA GLU A 18 32.63 28.14 -9.56
C GLU A 18 32.19 29.49 -10.17
N LYS A 19 32.24 29.62 -11.50
CA LYS A 19 31.85 30.84 -12.21
C LYS A 19 30.38 31.20 -11.96
N HIS A 20 29.46 30.23 -12.01
CA HIS A 20 28.00 30.42 -11.89
C HIS A 20 27.48 30.21 -10.47
N LYS A 21 28.34 30.07 -9.47
CA LYS A 21 28.01 29.86 -8.04
C LYS A 21 27.15 28.61 -7.84
N GLY A 22 27.42 27.55 -8.61
CA GLY A 22 26.84 26.24 -8.43
C GLY A 22 27.64 25.39 -7.45
N ARG A 23 27.01 24.43 -6.82
CA ARG A 23 27.64 23.46 -5.93
C ARG A 23 27.37 22.04 -6.42
N LEU A 24 28.42 21.28 -6.71
CA LEU A 24 28.34 19.86 -6.98
C LEU A 24 28.06 19.13 -5.67
N PHE A 25 27.01 18.34 -5.58
CA PHE A 25 26.67 17.62 -4.35
C PHE A 25 26.69 16.09 -4.50
N ASN A 26 26.63 15.57 -5.72
CA ASN A 26 26.73 14.14 -5.95
C ASN A 26 27.33 13.82 -7.32
N THR A 27 28.11 12.74 -7.40
CA THR A 27 28.65 12.16 -8.64
C THR A 27 28.40 10.66 -8.64
N GLY A 28 27.65 10.17 -9.61
CA GLY A 28 27.35 8.74 -9.77
C GLY A 28 27.81 8.25 -11.15
N GLY A 29 28.99 7.66 -11.22
CA GLY A 29 29.53 7.16 -12.49
C GLY A 29 29.83 8.28 -13.49
N ASP A 30 28.97 8.44 -14.50
CA ASP A 30 29.03 9.46 -15.55
C ASP A 30 28.05 10.62 -15.34
N SER A 31 27.31 10.63 -14.22
CA SER A 31 26.30 11.63 -13.90
C SER A 31 26.82 12.63 -12.84
N PHE A 32 26.42 13.89 -13.01
CA PHE A 32 26.76 15.00 -12.10
C PHE A 32 25.48 15.67 -11.62
N LEU A 33 25.33 15.82 -10.31
CA LEU A 33 24.20 16.52 -9.69
C LEU A 33 24.69 17.78 -9.00
N ALA A 34 24.15 18.93 -9.38
CA ALA A 34 24.53 20.22 -8.84
C ALA A 34 23.32 21.07 -8.46
N GLU A 35 23.49 21.92 -7.44
CA GLU A 35 22.51 22.91 -7.02
C GLU A 35 22.97 24.33 -7.36
N PHE A 36 22.00 25.20 -7.63
CA PHE A 36 22.20 26.62 -7.89
C PHE A 36 21.17 27.43 -7.10
N GLN A 37 21.58 28.55 -6.56
CA GLN A 37 20.66 29.48 -5.88
C GLN A 37 19.77 30.28 -6.87
N SER A 38 20.06 30.23 -8.17
CA SER A 38 19.35 30.95 -9.22
C SER A 38 19.11 30.04 -10.42
N ALA A 39 17.85 29.99 -10.87
CA ALA A 39 17.48 29.28 -12.10
C ALA A 39 18.19 29.86 -13.34
N VAL A 40 18.42 31.19 -13.38
CA VAL A 40 19.17 31.83 -14.46
C VAL A 40 20.62 31.35 -14.46
N SER A 41 21.29 31.33 -13.30
CA SER A 41 22.67 30.83 -13.19
C SER A 41 22.79 29.36 -13.59
N ALA A 42 21.80 28.52 -13.24
CA ALA A 42 21.78 27.12 -13.66
C ALA A 42 21.67 26.95 -15.18
N VAL A 43 20.79 27.73 -15.82
CA VAL A 43 20.61 27.69 -17.27
C VAL A 43 21.84 28.20 -18.01
N GLU A 44 22.41 29.33 -17.59
CA GLU A 44 23.63 29.88 -18.23
C GLU A 44 24.83 28.93 -18.07
N CYS A 45 25.00 28.32 -16.91
CA CYS A 45 26.02 27.30 -16.68
C CYS A 45 25.86 26.10 -17.62
N ALA A 46 24.62 25.62 -17.79
CA ALA A 46 24.33 24.49 -18.65
C ALA A 46 24.60 24.80 -20.14
N VAL A 47 24.25 26.01 -20.60
CA VAL A 47 24.53 26.46 -21.96
C VAL A 47 26.03 26.58 -22.22
N GLU A 48 26.76 27.23 -21.32
CA GLU A 48 28.21 27.34 -21.44
C GLU A 48 28.89 25.97 -21.45
N PHE A 49 28.43 25.05 -20.61
CA PHE A 49 28.96 23.68 -20.58
C PHE A 49 28.72 22.96 -21.92
N GLN A 50 27.50 22.97 -22.46
CA GLN A 50 27.23 22.33 -23.76
C GLN A 50 28.09 22.93 -24.89
N ASN A 51 28.25 24.24 -24.91
CA ASN A 51 29.11 24.93 -25.89
C ASN A 51 30.59 24.55 -25.72
N ALA A 52 31.10 24.48 -24.49
CA ALA A 52 32.48 24.06 -24.22
C ALA A 52 32.73 22.60 -24.61
N ILE A 53 31.75 21.71 -24.36
CA ILE A 53 31.83 20.30 -24.78
C ILE A 53 31.80 20.18 -26.30
N LYS A 54 30.96 20.96 -26.98
CA LYS A 54 30.92 21.01 -28.45
C LYS A 54 32.27 21.45 -29.02
N THR A 55 32.80 22.56 -28.54
CA THR A 55 34.12 23.08 -28.97
C THR A 55 35.24 22.05 -28.72
N ARG A 56 35.20 21.37 -27.56
CA ARG A 56 36.14 20.29 -27.25
C ARG A 56 36.03 19.12 -28.25
N ASN A 57 34.77 18.70 -28.55
CA ASN A 57 34.50 17.57 -29.44
C ASN A 57 34.88 17.87 -30.91
N ASP A 58 34.89 19.12 -31.30
CA ASP A 58 35.23 19.58 -32.65
C ASP A 58 36.74 19.81 -32.81
N SER A 59 37.54 19.71 -31.70
CA SER A 59 39.00 19.87 -31.79
C SER A 59 39.65 18.64 -32.43
N GLU A 60 40.67 18.85 -33.24
CA GLU A 60 41.42 17.80 -33.95
C GLU A 60 42.15 16.81 -32.99
N TYR A 61 42.33 17.19 -31.72
CA TYR A 61 43.00 16.37 -30.71
C TYR A 61 42.06 15.48 -29.92
N THR A 62 40.72 15.52 -30.18
CA THR A 62 39.73 14.74 -29.43
C THR A 62 39.53 13.38 -30.07
N THR A 63 40.04 12.32 -29.43
CA THR A 63 39.91 10.94 -29.89
C THR A 63 38.56 10.28 -29.54
N VAL A 64 37.86 10.78 -28.51
CA VAL A 64 36.54 10.28 -28.07
C VAL A 64 35.63 11.48 -27.82
N LYS A 65 34.58 11.58 -28.62
CA LYS A 65 33.51 12.59 -28.43
C LYS A 65 32.59 12.14 -27.31
N LEU A 66 32.30 13.05 -26.39
CA LEU A 66 31.34 12.84 -25.30
C LEU A 66 30.21 13.85 -25.46
N GLU A 67 28.98 13.39 -25.27
CA GLU A 67 27.79 14.22 -25.35
C GLU A 67 26.99 14.06 -24.06
N PHE A 68 26.52 15.15 -23.52
CA PHE A 68 25.81 15.18 -22.25
C PHE A 68 24.35 15.62 -22.45
N ARG A 69 23.47 15.06 -21.64
CA ARG A 69 22.10 15.54 -21.49
C ARG A 69 21.99 16.29 -20.19
N ILE A 70 21.21 17.37 -20.18
CA ILE A 70 21.06 18.20 -18.97
C ILE A 70 19.59 18.39 -18.68
N GLY A 71 19.17 18.10 -17.44
CA GLY A 71 17.84 18.38 -16.91
C GLY A 71 17.93 19.42 -15.79
N ILE A 72 17.10 20.47 -15.85
CA ILE A 72 17.08 21.52 -14.82
C ILE A 72 15.67 21.63 -14.25
N ASN A 73 15.57 21.54 -12.93
CA ASN A 73 14.33 21.70 -12.21
C ASN A 73 14.47 22.68 -11.04
N SER A 74 13.36 23.31 -10.65
CA SER A 74 13.22 24.12 -9.46
C SER A 74 12.24 23.45 -8.52
N GLY A 75 12.63 23.20 -7.29
CA GLY A 75 11.79 22.54 -6.29
C GLY A 75 12.50 22.42 -4.95
N ASP A 76 11.73 22.08 -3.93
CA ASP A 76 12.25 21.90 -2.58
C ASP A 76 13.11 20.64 -2.48
N VAL A 77 14.20 20.76 -1.71
CA VAL A 77 15.14 19.66 -1.46
C VAL A 77 15.48 19.61 0.03
N VAL A 78 15.66 18.40 0.53
CA VAL A 78 16.14 18.17 1.90
C VAL A 78 17.63 17.89 1.86
N LYS A 79 18.40 18.61 2.67
CA LYS A 79 19.84 18.39 2.80
C LYS A 79 20.11 17.31 3.84
N GLU A 80 20.70 16.20 3.39
CA GLU A 80 21.16 15.12 4.25
C GLU A 80 22.67 14.96 4.09
N LYS A 81 23.43 15.43 5.11
CA LYS A 81 24.91 15.54 5.06
C LYS A 81 25.37 16.36 3.86
N GLU A 82 26.09 15.76 2.92
CA GLU A 82 26.57 16.40 1.69
C GLU A 82 25.62 16.21 0.50
N ASN A 83 24.57 15.38 0.61
CA ASN A 83 23.61 15.08 -0.45
C ASN A 83 22.34 15.92 -0.33
N LEU A 84 21.65 16.07 -1.47
CA LEU A 84 20.30 16.62 -1.56
C LEU A 84 19.33 15.51 -1.98
N LEU A 85 18.23 15.37 -1.24
CA LEU A 85 17.17 14.42 -1.49
C LEU A 85 15.85 15.17 -1.70
N GLY A 86 14.94 14.59 -2.44
CA GLY A 86 13.58 15.11 -2.65
C GLY A 86 13.12 15.01 -4.10
N ASP A 87 11.83 15.32 -4.31
CA ASP A 87 11.21 15.25 -5.63
C ASP A 87 11.85 16.22 -6.63
N GLY A 88 12.41 17.35 -6.16
CA GLY A 88 13.15 18.29 -6.99
C GLY A 88 14.30 17.63 -7.74
N VAL A 89 15.08 16.77 -7.08
CA VAL A 89 16.21 16.03 -7.66
C VAL A 89 15.71 14.95 -8.64
N ASN A 90 14.65 14.23 -8.26
CA ASN A 90 14.07 13.19 -9.10
C ASN A 90 13.51 13.75 -10.42
N ILE A 91 12.86 14.92 -10.37
CA ILE A 91 12.33 15.59 -11.57
C ILE A 91 13.48 16.06 -12.46
N ALA A 92 14.58 16.61 -11.89
CA ALA A 92 15.76 17.00 -12.68
C ALA A 92 16.38 15.81 -13.42
N ALA A 93 16.51 14.64 -12.79
CA ALA A 93 17.00 13.42 -13.43
C ALA A 93 16.04 12.94 -14.56
N ARG A 94 14.73 13.11 -14.40
CA ARG A 94 13.76 12.77 -15.45
C ARG A 94 13.81 13.73 -16.63
N LEU A 95 14.04 15.02 -16.39
CA LEU A 95 14.25 16.02 -17.44
C LEU A 95 15.55 15.76 -18.20
N GLU A 96 16.61 15.33 -17.51
CA GLU A 96 17.84 14.87 -18.14
C GLU A 96 17.56 13.69 -19.10
N ALA A 97 16.84 12.68 -18.64
CA ALA A 97 16.47 11.53 -19.48
C ALA A 97 15.61 11.91 -20.71
N LEU A 98 14.81 12.98 -20.63
CA LEU A 98 14.01 13.54 -21.73
C LEU A 98 14.84 14.39 -22.69
N ALA A 99 15.95 14.97 -22.24
CA ALA A 99 16.77 15.83 -23.05
C ALA A 99 17.35 15.09 -24.27
N GLN A 100 17.43 15.80 -25.40
CA GLN A 100 18.16 15.30 -26.56
C GLN A 100 19.65 15.19 -26.21
N THR A 101 20.36 14.31 -26.89
CA THR A 101 21.81 14.20 -26.76
C THR A 101 22.45 15.55 -27.10
N GLY A 102 23.28 16.10 -26.21
CA GLY A 102 23.83 17.44 -26.34
C GLY A 102 22.85 18.58 -26.02
N GLY A 103 21.65 18.25 -25.51
CA GLY A 103 20.57 19.22 -25.25
C GLY A 103 20.36 19.52 -23.77
N ILE A 104 19.47 20.49 -23.52
CA ILE A 104 19.05 20.93 -22.19
C ILE A 104 17.52 20.96 -22.17
N THR A 105 16.92 20.25 -21.19
CA THR A 105 15.47 20.26 -20.95
C THR A 105 15.19 20.81 -19.56
N ILE A 106 14.23 21.73 -19.44
CA ILE A 106 13.90 22.42 -18.20
C ILE A 106 12.43 22.22 -17.85
N SER A 107 12.11 22.24 -16.54
CA SER A 107 10.72 22.22 -16.07
C SER A 107 10.03 23.58 -16.33
N LYS A 108 8.68 23.56 -16.32
CA LYS A 108 7.87 24.77 -16.39
C LYS A 108 8.24 25.79 -15.31
N GLY A 109 8.50 25.34 -14.08
CA GLY A 109 8.92 26.22 -12.99
C GLY A 109 10.21 26.98 -13.33
N VAL A 110 11.22 26.28 -13.87
CA VAL A 110 12.46 26.93 -14.33
C VAL A 110 12.20 27.87 -15.48
N TYR A 111 11.39 27.45 -16.48
CA TYR A 111 11.03 28.30 -17.61
C TYR A 111 10.37 29.62 -17.18
N ASP A 112 9.42 29.56 -16.24
CA ASP A 112 8.74 30.75 -15.73
C ASP A 112 9.71 31.71 -15.02
N PHE A 113 10.78 31.21 -14.38
CA PHE A 113 11.83 32.03 -13.75
C PHE A 113 12.80 32.66 -14.74
N VAL A 114 13.12 32.00 -15.86
CA VAL A 114 14.15 32.43 -16.80
C VAL A 114 13.60 33.17 -18.02
N LYS A 115 12.34 32.98 -18.33
CA LYS A 115 11.66 33.68 -19.44
C LYS A 115 11.79 35.19 -19.31
N GLY A 116 12.37 35.81 -20.33
CA GLY A 116 12.59 37.26 -20.38
C GLY A 116 13.77 37.77 -19.54
N LYS A 117 14.53 36.86 -18.87
CA LYS A 117 15.78 37.18 -18.14
C LYS A 117 17.03 36.63 -18.82
N THR A 118 16.86 35.76 -19.81
CA THR A 118 17.92 35.22 -20.65
C THR A 118 17.59 35.52 -22.12
N SER A 119 18.61 35.54 -22.99
CA SER A 119 18.43 35.70 -24.42
C SER A 119 18.14 34.39 -25.17
N HIS A 120 17.98 33.29 -24.45
CA HIS A 120 17.81 31.97 -25.02
C HIS A 120 16.36 31.75 -25.49
N GLU A 121 16.20 31.00 -26.59
CA GLU A 121 14.91 30.56 -27.09
C GLU A 121 14.55 29.20 -26.45
N PHE A 122 13.26 29.00 -26.21
CA PHE A 122 12.71 27.77 -25.64
C PHE A 122 11.68 27.18 -26.58
N ASN A 123 11.72 25.86 -26.74
CA ASN A 123 10.75 25.10 -27.49
C ASN A 123 9.84 24.35 -26.50
N ASP A 124 8.57 24.67 -26.48
CA ASP A 124 7.58 23.99 -25.66
C ASP A 124 7.39 22.55 -26.17
N ILE A 125 7.68 21.56 -25.36
CA ILE A 125 7.47 20.14 -25.69
C ILE A 125 6.24 19.55 -25.01
N GLY A 126 5.46 20.41 -24.33
CA GLY A 126 4.17 20.08 -23.72
C GLY A 126 4.28 19.22 -22.45
N LEU A 127 3.15 18.65 -22.07
CA LEU A 127 3.10 17.70 -20.96
C LEU A 127 3.81 16.41 -21.34
N GLN A 128 4.78 16.03 -20.50
CA GLN A 128 5.58 14.83 -20.65
C GLN A 128 5.26 13.87 -19.52
N LYS A 129 4.96 12.62 -19.88
CA LYS A 129 4.72 11.55 -18.91
C LYS A 129 5.96 10.67 -18.80
N VAL A 130 6.59 10.68 -17.63
CA VAL A 130 7.73 9.80 -17.34
C VAL A 130 7.41 8.99 -16.09
N LYS A 131 7.23 7.68 -16.27
CA LYS A 131 6.69 6.76 -15.24
C LYS A 131 5.31 7.26 -14.76
N GLN A 132 5.16 7.58 -13.48
CA GLN A 132 3.89 7.98 -12.86
C GLN A 132 3.68 9.51 -12.77
N ASN A 133 4.66 10.33 -13.17
CA ASN A 133 4.58 11.79 -13.03
C ASN A 133 4.40 12.45 -14.38
N GLU A 134 3.50 13.43 -14.45
CA GLU A 134 3.33 14.34 -15.58
C GLU A 134 3.89 15.71 -15.21
N PHE A 135 4.69 16.29 -16.09
CA PHE A 135 5.22 17.65 -15.93
C PHE A 135 5.39 18.32 -17.28
N HIS A 136 5.15 19.62 -17.31
CA HIS A 136 5.33 20.42 -18.50
C HIS A 136 6.81 20.77 -18.66
N ALA A 137 7.39 20.49 -19.83
CA ALA A 137 8.81 20.65 -20.10
C ALA A 137 9.07 21.50 -21.35
N TYR A 138 10.25 22.11 -21.36
CA TYR A 138 10.75 22.97 -22.43
C TYR A 138 12.16 22.55 -22.80
N ASP A 139 12.45 22.42 -24.09
CA ASP A 139 13.82 22.32 -24.57
C ASP A 139 14.44 23.71 -24.74
N LEU A 140 15.64 23.93 -24.24
CA LEU A 140 16.40 25.11 -24.52
C LEU A 140 17.06 24.98 -25.91
N MET A 141 16.86 25.95 -26.76
CA MET A 141 17.37 25.94 -28.14
C MET A 141 18.80 26.41 -28.14
N LEU A 142 19.73 25.50 -28.39
CA LEU A 142 21.12 25.81 -28.72
C LEU A 142 21.24 25.97 -30.22
N ASP A 143 22.19 26.80 -30.68
CA ASP A 143 22.47 26.99 -32.12
C ASP A 143 22.64 25.64 -32.81
N GLN A 144 21.77 25.30 -33.76
CA GLN A 144 21.64 24.04 -34.51
C GLN A 144 20.84 22.90 -33.86
N SER A 145 20.20 23.09 -32.72
CA SER A 145 19.30 22.06 -32.19
C SER A 145 18.03 21.92 -33.02
N PRO A 146 17.67 20.72 -33.51
CA PRO A 146 16.42 20.57 -34.27
C PRO A 146 15.21 20.75 -33.33
N ARG A 147 14.28 21.64 -33.71
CA ARG A 147 13.02 21.81 -32.95
C ARG A 147 12.22 20.52 -32.99
N ARG A 148 11.95 19.95 -31.84
CA ARG A 148 11.01 18.82 -31.72
C ARG A 148 9.60 19.31 -32.09
N LYS A 149 9.03 18.76 -33.18
CA LYS A 149 7.63 19.01 -33.54
C LYS A 149 6.74 18.14 -32.69
N ILE A 150 5.78 18.75 -32.00
CA ILE A 150 4.68 18.00 -31.38
C ILE A 150 3.97 17.25 -32.51
N LYS A 151 3.93 15.92 -32.49
CA LYS A 151 3.19 15.12 -33.46
C LYS A 151 1.69 15.31 -33.22
N THR A 152 1.12 16.42 -33.67
CA THR A 152 -0.32 16.52 -33.90
C THR A 152 -0.66 15.60 -35.07
N LYS A 153 -1.40 14.52 -34.82
CA LYS A 153 -1.95 13.66 -35.86
C LYS A 153 -2.89 14.49 -36.71
N LYS A 154 -2.40 15.06 -37.82
CA LYS A 154 -3.25 15.57 -38.88
C LYS A 154 -3.89 14.39 -39.59
N ILE A 155 -5.17 14.14 -39.30
CA ILE A 155 -6.01 13.18 -40.01
C ILE A 155 -6.28 13.74 -41.40
N ARG A 156 -5.86 12.98 -42.40
CA ARG A 156 -5.95 13.31 -43.83
C ARG A 156 -7.39 13.08 -44.31
N ASN A 157 -8.12 14.18 -44.43
CA ASN A 157 -9.48 14.20 -44.97
C ASN A 157 -9.47 13.93 -46.48
N LYS A 158 -9.90 12.76 -46.90
CA LYS A 158 -10.60 12.49 -48.18
C LYS A 158 -10.81 10.97 -48.36
N ILE A 159 -11.72 10.35 -47.63
CA ILE A 159 -12.38 9.07 -48.02
C ILE A 159 -13.64 8.83 -47.16
N TYR A 160 -14.14 9.80 -46.43
CA TYR A 160 -15.07 9.55 -45.33
C TYR A 160 -16.50 10.08 -45.52
N ALA A 161 -16.92 10.51 -46.71
CA ALA A 161 -18.30 11.02 -46.91
C ALA A 161 -19.37 9.90 -46.96
N THR A 162 -19.02 8.67 -47.28
CA THR A 162 -19.98 7.56 -47.38
C THR A 162 -19.97 6.58 -46.20
N VAL A 163 -18.94 6.65 -45.34
CA VAL A 163 -18.87 5.89 -44.12
C VAL A 163 -19.44 6.68 -42.93
N ILE A 164 -19.51 8.00 -43.06
CA ILE A 164 -19.97 8.94 -42.00
C ILE A 164 -21.46 8.78 -41.67
N SER A 165 -22.33 8.45 -42.66
CA SER A 165 -23.76 8.30 -42.37
C SER A 165 -24.09 6.98 -41.62
N LEU A 166 -23.32 5.91 -41.79
CA LEU A 166 -23.50 4.68 -41.05
C LEU A 166 -22.86 4.77 -39.64
N PHE A 167 -21.74 5.52 -39.52
CA PHE A 167 -21.10 5.78 -38.24
C PHE A 167 -21.84 6.83 -37.41
N LEU A 168 -22.62 7.74 -37.99
CA LEU A 168 -23.42 8.71 -37.25
C LEU A 168 -24.61 8.03 -36.53
N ILE A 169 -25.18 6.98 -37.09
CA ILE A 169 -26.27 6.23 -36.42
C ILE A 169 -25.71 5.32 -35.30
N ILE A 170 -24.59 4.66 -35.54
CA ILE A 170 -23.87 3.88 -34.52
C ILE A 170 -23.20 4.82 -33.51
N GLY A 171 -22.68 5.96 -33.92
CA GLY A 171 -22.13 7.01 -33.09
C GLY A 171 -23.17 7.68 -32.20
N PHE A 172 -24.40 7.90 -32.67
CA PHE A 172 -25.48 8.46 -31.86
C PHE A 172 -26.01 7.45 -30.83
N ALA A 173 -26.08 6.17 -31.17
CA ALA A 173 -26.44 5.13 -30.24
C ALA A 173 -25.32 4.86 -29.22
N SER A 174 -24.05 4.91 -29.64
CA SER A 174 -22.90 4.76 -28.72
C SER A 174 -22.64 6.03 -27.92
N THR A 175 -22.85 7.24 -28.47
CA THR A 175 -22.76 8.49 -27.70
C THR A 175 -23.96 8.65 -26.76
N TYR A 176 -25.15 8.17 -27.09
CA TYR A 176 -26.28 8.10 -26.16
C TYR A 176 -26.00 7.09 -25.05
N TRP A 177 -25.39 5.96 -25.39
CA TRP A 177 -24.99 4.94 -24.39
C TRP A 177 -23.78 5.41 -23.55
N VAL A 178 -22.78 6.03 -24.17
CA VAL A 178 -21.64 6.64 -23.48
C VAL A 178 -22.07 7.90 -22.72
N TRP A 179 -23.00 8.72 -23.23
CA TRP A 179 -23.53 9.88 -22.49
C TRP A 179 -24.43 9.44 -21.33
N HIS A 180 -25.18 8.37 -21.47
CA HIS A 180 -25.96 7.79 -20.38
C HIS A 180 -25.09 7.07 -19.33
N THR A 181 -23.88 6.61 -19.72
CA THR A 181 -22.89 6.06 -18.81
C THR A 181 -21.85 7.08 -18.34
N SER A 182 -21.69 8.24 -19.05
CA SER A 182 -20.70 9.29 -18.73
C SER A 182 -21.27 10.50 -18.01
N SER A 183 -22.55 10.51 -17.64
CA SER A 183 -23.09 11.51 -16.70
C SER A 183 -22.80 11.17 -15.23
N GLN A 184 -21.97 10.16 -14.99
CA GLN A 184 -21.26 10.03 -13.72
C GLN A 184 -19.91 10.73 -13.85
N GLY A 185 -19.74 11.79 -13.07
CA GLY A 185 -18.70 12.82 -13.15
C GLY A 185 -17.30 12.29 -13.40
N LYS A 186 -16.52 13.11 -14.07
CA LYS A 186 -15.06 13.03 -14.11
C LYS A 186 -14.50 13.02 -12.67
N THR A 187 -14.33 11.83 -12.12
CA THR A 187 -13.40 11.65 -11.02
C THR A 187 -12.03 11.43 -11.64
N ASP A 188 -11.17 12.41 -11.47
CA ASP A 188 -9.74 12.26 -11.69
C ASP A 188 -9.28 10.99 -10.93
N GLN A 189 -8.42 10.24 -11.59
CA GLN A 189 -7.89 8.94 -11.23
C GLN A 189 -7.52 8.84 -9.74
N LEU A 190 -8.47 8.42 -8.92
CA LEU A 190 -8.15 7.77 -7.65
C LEU A 190 -7.48 6.43 -7.99
N ALA A 191 -6.43 6.09 -7.28
CA ALA A 191 -5.69 4.84 -7.49
C ALA A 191 -6.58 3.58 -7.36
N TYR A 192 -7.84 3.76 -6.91
CA TYR A 192 -8.85 2.72 -6.74
C TYR A 192 -10.22 3.24 -7.17
N GLU A 193 -11.05 2.37 -7.77
CA GLU A 193 -12.47 2.66 -8.00
C GLU A 193 -13.18 3.00 -6.68
N VAL A 194 -13.83 4.16 -6.63
CA VAL A 194 -14.62 4.57 -5.46
C VAL A 194 -15.75 3.54 -5.27
N PRO A 195 -15.91 2.97 -4.09
CA PRO A 195 -17.01 2.06 -3.79
C PRO A 195 -18.36 2.70 -4.08
N SER A 196 -19.34 1.90 -4.52
CA SER A 196 -20.74 2.35 -4.76
C SER A 196 -21.47 2.77 -3.47
N VAL A 197 -20.90 2.46 -2.32
CA VAL A 197 -21.37 2.82 -0.98
C VAL A 197 -20.48 3.92 -0.39
N PRO A 198 -20.95 4.72 0.61
CA PRO A 198 -20.10 5.69 1.29
C PRO A 198 -18.82 5.05 1.81
N SER A 199 -17.67 5.68 1.55
CA SER A 199 -16.34 5.18 1.91
C SER A 199 -15.68 6.09 2.93
N ILE A 200 -15.18 5.51 4.04
CA ILE A 200 -14.66 6.26 5.20
C ILE A 200 -13.35 5.67 5.71
N ALA A 201 -12.46 6.54 6.16
CA ALA A 201 -11.33 6.18 6.99
C ALA A 201 -11.38 6.92 8.32
N ILE A 202 -11.11 6.20 9.40
CA ILE A 202 -11.00 6.72 10.76
C ILE A 202 -9.52 6.95 11.04
N LEU A 203 -9.12 8.20 11.26
CA LEU A 203 -7.74 8.55 11.56
C LEU A 203 -7.40 8.20 13.02
N PRO A 204 -6.11 8.01 13.34
CA PRO A 204 -5.66 7.96 14.72
C PRO A 204 -6.06 9.24 15.45
N PHE A 205 -6.88 9.14 16.47
CA PHE A 205 -7.25 10.28 17.29
C PHE A 205 -6.01 10.83 17.99
N LYS A 206 -5.90 12.16 18.09
CA LYS A 206 -4.74 12.84 18.67
C LYS A 206 -4.94 13.04 20.16
N SER A 207 -3.97 12.62 20.96
CA SER A 207 -3.91 13.02 22.38
C SER A 207 -3.37 14.45 22.46
N LEU A 208 -4.12 15.37 23.07
CA LEU A 208 -3.71 16.77 23.17
C LEU A 208 -2.85 17.08 24.40
N TYR A 209 -2.63 16.12 25.30
CA TYR A 209 -1.75 16.25 26.45
C TYR A 209 -0.91 14.98 26.62
N GLU A 210 0.40 15.14 26.87
CA GLU A 210 1.33 14.07 27.20
C GLU A 210 1.09 13.55 28.64
N VAL A 211 -0.01 12.84 28.85
CA VAL A 211 -0.21 12.06 30.06
C VAL A 211 0.10 10.61 29.72
N GLN A 212 1.01 9.98 30.46
CA GLN A 212 1.42 8.59 30.25
C GLN A 212 0.17 7.68 30.13
N GLY A 213 -0.01 7.03 28.97
CA GLY A 213 -1.14 6.13 28.69
C GLY A 213 -2.32 6.74 27.90
N THR A 214 -2.36 8.05 27.60
CA THR A 214 -3.45 8.66 26.81
C THR A 214 -3.38 8.27 25.34
N ASP A 215 -2.21 7.99 24.80
CA ASP A 215 -2.03 7.58 23.39
C ASP A 215 -2.72 6.25 23.11
N TYR A 216 -2.64 5.28 24.03
CA TYR A 216 -3.33 3.99 23.89
C TYR A 216 -4.85 4.13 23.90
N VAL A 217 -5.38 5.08 24.66
CA VAL A 217 -6.83 5.36 24.69
C VAL A 217 -7.29 5.92 23.37
N ALA A 218 -6.57 6.90 22.84
CA ALA A 218 -6.85 7.51 21.54
C ALA A 218 -6.79 6.48 20.40
N GLU A 219 -5.75 5.65 20.40
CA GLU A 219 -5.61 4.56 19.44
C GLU A 219 -6.75 3.54 19.55
N GLY A 220 -7.09 3.13 20.77
CA GLY A 220 -8.15 2.16 21.01
C GLY A 220 -9.53 2.65 20.56
N ILE A 221 -9.85 3.93 20.78
CA ILE A 221 -11.11 4.52 20.30
C ILE A 221 -11.17 4.48 18.78
N SER A 222 -10.11 4.90 18.10
CA SER A 222 -10.06 4.88 16.62
C SER A 222 -10.19 3.46 16.06
N GLN A 223 -9.55 2.47 16.68
CA GLN A 223 -9.67 1.06 16.29
C GLN A 223 -11.08 0.53 16.51
N ASN A 224 -11.69 0.82 17.66
CA ASN A 224 -13.05 0.37 17.95
C ASN A 224 -14.09 1.01 17.03
N LEU A 225 -13.98 2.31 16.74
CA LEU A 225 -14.84 2.98 15.76
C LEU A 225 -14.70 2.35 14.36
N THR A 226 -13.45 2.04 13.95
CA THR A 226 -13.21 1.33 12.68
C THR A 226 -13.91 -0.02 12.68
N HIS A 227 -13.79 -0.79 13.77
CA HIS A 227 -14.43 -2.08 13.90
C HIS A 227 -15.97 -1.97 13.89
N GLN A 228 -16.56 -1.06 14.69
CA GLN A 228 -18.00 -0.86 14.73
C GLN A 228 -18.59 -0.47 13.37
N LEU A 229 -17.96 0.49 12.69
CA LEU A 229 -18.40 0.95 11.38
C LEU A 229 -18.25 -0.13 10.30
N SER A 230 -17.22 -0.99 10.40
CA SER A 230 -17.00 -2.14 9.48
C SER A 230 -18.07 -3.23 9.56
N ARG A 231 -18.90 -3.23 10.60
CA ARG A 231 -20.03 -4.19 10.74
C ARG A 231 -21.18 -3.89 9.78
N SER A 232 -21.22 -2.71 9.20
CA SER A 232 -22.22 -2.34 8.21
C SER A 232 -21.77 -2.69 6.79
N SER A 233 -22.55 -3.45 6.06
CA SER A 233 -22.34 -3.70 4.62
C SER A 233 -22.63 -2.46 3.74
N GLU A 234 -23.24 -1.43 4.30
CA GLU A 234 -23.61 -0.18 3.62
C GLU A 234 -22.49 0.88 3.73
N LEU A 235 -21.38 0.57 4.42
CA LEU A 235 -20.17 1.41 4.50
C LEU A 235 -18.95 0.64 4.02
N PHE A 236 -18.12 1.31 3.25
CA PHE A 236 -16.78 0.84 2.92
C PHE A 236 -15.79 1.49 3.90
N VAL A 237 -15.28 0.73 4.84
CA VAL A 237 -14.43 1.22 5.92
C VAL A 237 -13.00 0.75 5.71
N ILE A 238 -12.07 1.68 5.61
CA ILE A 238 -10.63 1.40 5.52
C ILE A 238 -10.12 0.87 6.87
N THR A 239 -9.24 -0.11 6.83
CA THR A 239 -8.61 -0.66 8.04
C THR A 239 -7.82 0.41 8.79
N TYR A 240 -7.87 0.37 10.12
CA TYR A 240 -7.14 1.31 10.98
C TYR A 240 -5.64 1.36 10.68
N SER A 241 -5.01 0.20 10.41
CA SER A 241 -3.57 0.13 10.08
C SER A 241 -3.23 0.91 8.81
N SER A 242 -4.08 0.85 7.79
CA SER A 242 -3.89 1.62 6.55
C SER A 242 -4.10 3.12 6.78
N ALA A 243 -5.15 3.48 7.53
CA ALA A 243 -5.42 4.88 7.89
C ALA A 243 -4.27 5.48 8.71
N LYS A 244 -3.78 4.75 9.72
CA LYS A 244 -2.64 5.16 10.57
C LYS A 244 -1.36 5.37 9.76
N LYS A 245 -1.07 4.48 8.82
CA LYS A 245 0.13 4.60 7.98
C LYS A 245 0.11 5.90 7.18
N ILE A 246 -1.00 6.20 6.51
CA ILE A 246 -1.11 7.41 5.69
C ILE A 246 -1.21 8.68 6.54
N ALA A 247 -1.89 8.66 7.69
CA ALA A 247 -1.94 9.79 8.61
C ALA A 247 -0.57 10.17 9.20
N ASN A 248 0.39 9.26 9.23
CA ASN A 248 1.78 9.55 9.60
C ASN A 248 2.58 10.22 8.46
N GLU A 249 2.16 10.05 7.21
CA GLU A 249 2.82 10.61 6.02
C GLU A 249 2.23 11.97 5.63
N PHE A 250 0.92 12.15 5.82
CA PHE A 250 0.18 13.36 5.43
C PHE A 250 -0.64 13.90 6.60
N SER A 251 -0.75 15.23 6.66
CA SER A 251 -1.60 15.93 7.65
C SER A 251 -2.88 16.49 7.04
N ASP A 252 -2.96 16.60 5.71
CA ASP A 252 -4.12 17.12 4.99
C ASP A 252 -5.16 16.01 4.81
N PRO A 253 -6.39 16.15 5.32
CA PRO A 253 -7.45 15.14 5.18
C PRO A 253 -7.75 14.77 3.73
N LYS A 254 -7.64 15.71 2.80
CA LYS A 254 -7.87 15.46 1.38
C LYS A 254 -6.80 14.55 0.77
N LEU A 255 -5.51 14.83 1.06
CA LEU A 255 -4.41 13.98 0.61
C LEU A 255 -4.49 12.58 1.22
N ILE A 256 -4.92 12.49 2.49
CA ILE A 256 -5.14 11.20 3.16
C ILE A 256 -6.27 10.43 2.46
N ALA A 257 -7.41 11.10 2.20
CA ALA A 257 -8.56 10.48 1.54
C ALA A 257 -8.22 9.98 0.13
N ASP A 258 -7.53 10.80 -0.67
CA ASP A 258 -7.09 10.46 -2.03
C ASP A 258 -6.14 9.24 -2.01
N SER A 259 -5.21 9.20 -1.05
CA SER A 259 -4.26 8.08 -0.89
C SER A 259 -4.93 6.78 -0.45
N LEU A 260 -6.02 6.87 0.30
CA LEU A 260 -6.79 5.73 0.79
C LEU A 260 -7.96 5.32 -0.14
N GLY A 261 -8.28 6.14 -1.13
CA GLY A 261 -9.42 5.92 -2.03
C GLY A 261 -10.77 6.04 -1.32
N VAL A 262 -10.90 6.96 -0.36
CA VAL A 262 -12.15 7.21 0.37
C VAL A 262 -12.64 8.64 0.18
N ARG A 263 -13.96 8.82 0.36
CA ARG A 263 -14.57 10.15 0.31
C ARG A 263 -14.58 10.84 1.68
N PHE A 264 -14.77 10.07 2.75
CA PHE A 264 -14.98 10.63 4.08
C PHE A 264 -13.81 10.32 5.01
N ILE A 265 -13.43 11.30 5.81
CA ILE A 265 -12.44 11.17 6.88
C ILE A 265 -13.11 11.48 8.21
N LEU A 266 -12.98 10.57 9.18
CA LEU A 266 -13.31 10.81 10.57
C LEU A 266 -12.00 11.10 11.32
N ASP A 267 -11.81 12.35 11.73
CA ASP A 267 -10.69 12.80 12.57
C ASP A 267 -11.19 13.11 13.97
N GLY A 268 -10.29 13.09 14.95
CA GLY A 268 -10.66 13.43 16.32
C GLY A 268 -9.49 13.66 17.25
N SER A 269 -9.81 14.21 18.41
CA SER A 269 -8.84 14.44 19.48
C SER A 269 -9.41 14.09 20.84
N ILE A 270 -8.52 13.71 21.76
CA ILE A 270 -8.86 13.38 23.14
C ILE A 270 -8.05 14.25 24.07
N GLN A 271 -8.75 14.84 25.01
CA GLN A 271 -8.18 15.55 26.15
C GLN A 271 -8.57 14.81 27.43
N ARG A 272 -7.61 14.54 28.28
CA ARG A 272 -7.85 13.93 29.59
C ARG A 272 -7.24 14.78 30.69
N SER A 273 -8.03 15.05 31.74
CA SER A 273 -7.57 15.70 32.95
C SER A 273 -8.10 14.92 34.16
N ASN A 274 -7.22 14.15 34.81
CA ASN A 274 -7.58 13.18 35.84
C ASN A 274 -8.59 12.15 35.32
N ASP A 275 -9.84 12.19 35.81
CA ASP A 275 -10.93 11.31 35.41
C ASP A 275 -11.84 11.93 34.36
N ASP A 276 -11.70 13.24 34.10
CA ASP A 276 -12.48 13.96 33.09
C ASP A 276 -11.86 13.75 31.71
N VAL A 277 -12.71 13.45 30.72
CA VAL A 277 -12.32 13.22 29.33
C VAL A 277 -13.20 14.07 28.42
N ARG A 278 -12.55 14.66 27.42
CA ARG A 278 -13.20 15.36 26.32
C ARG A 278 -12.76 14.72 25.02
N VAL A 279 -13.72 14.34 24.18
CA VAL A 279 -13.48 13.80 22.84
C VAL A 279 -14.10 14.77 21.83
N ASN A 280 -13.29 15.29 20.92
CA ASN A 280 -13.77 16.06 19.78
C ASN A 280 -13.70 15.18 18.53
N VAL A 281 -14.72 15.24 17.69
CA VAL A 281 -14.85 14.43 16.48
C VAL A 281 -15.32 15.30 15.34
N GLU A 282 -14.70 15.11 14.18
CA GLU A 282 -15.06 15.77 12.93
C GLU A 282 -15.17 14.74 11.80
N LEU A 283 -16.29 14.76 11.07
CA LEU A 283 -16.49 14.00 9.84
C LEU A 283 -16.41 14.95 8.66
N ILE A 284 -15.43 14.72 7.81
CA ILE A 284 -15.07 15.59 6.68
C ILE A 284 -15.45 14.89 5.38
N ASP A 285 -16.23 15.55 4.52
CA ASP A 285 -16.40 15.18 3.12
C ASP A 285 -15.28 15.85 2.32
N THR A 286 -14.30 15.07 1.88
CA THR A 286 -13.09 15.57 1.23
C THR A 286 -13.29 15.92 -0.25
N VAL A 287 -14.42 15.49 -0.84
CA VAL A 287 -14.81 15.87 -2.22
C VAL A 287 -15.43 17.26 -2.23
N GLU A 288 -16.35 17.51 -1.30
CA GLU A 288 -17.03 18.81 -1.16
C GLU A 288 -16.20 19.79 -0.31
N ASP A 289 -15.14 19.33 0.36
CA ASP A 289 -14.27 20.09 1.26
C ASP A 289 -15.07 20.78 2.40
N ILE A 290 -15.97 20.02 3.03
CA ILE A 290 -16.82 20.48 4.13
C ILE A 290 -16.82 19.52 5.30
N THR A 291 -16.91 20.06 6.52
CA THR A 291 -17.17 19.27 7.73
C THR A 291 -18.67 19.04 7.85
N ILE A 292 -19.12 17.79 7.73
CA ILE A 292 -20.53 17.41 7.80
C ILE A 292 -20.98 17.05 9.22
N LEU A 293 -20.05 16.74 10.11
CA LEU A 293 -20.27 16.54 11.55
C LEU A 293 -19.11 17.15 12.32
N SER A 294 -19.41 17.97 13.32
CA SER A 294 -18.43 18.41 14.33
C SER A 294 -19.13 18.33 15.69
N LYS A 295 -18.62 17.49 16.59
CA LYS A 295 -19.25 17.24 17.89
C LYS A 295 -18.20 17.05 18.98
N GLN A 296 -18.54 17.51 20.18
CA GLN A 296 -17.75 17.35 21.40
C GLN A 296 -18.53 16.49 22.40
N PHE A 297 -17.83 15.56 23.02
CA PHE A 297 -18.32 14.69 24.08
C PHE A 297 -17.53 14.96 25.35
N ASP A 298 -18.21 15.29 26.43
CA ASP A 298 -17.61 15.56 27.75
C ASP A 298 -18.16 14.56 28.77
N GLY A 299 -17.27 13.93 29.56
CA GLY A 299 -17.65 12.97 30.59
C GLY A 299 -16.46 12.41 31.36
N LYS A 300 -16.63 11.22 31.94
CA LYS A 300 -15.59 10.54 32.68
C LYS A 300 -14.88 9.50 31.79
N ALA A 301 -13.71 9.01 32.24
CA ALA A 301 -12.98 7.98 31.51
C ALA A 301 -13.82 6.71 31.26
N ASN A 302 -14.77 6.39 32.15
CA ASN A 302 -15.69 5.27 31.96
C ASN A 302 -16.77 5.51 30.89
N ASP A 303 -17.02 6.77 30.52
CA ASP A 303 -18.01 7.13 29.50
C ASP A 303 -17.47 7.01 28.06
N LEU A 304 -16.16 6.78 27.91
CA LEU A 304 -15.50 6.69 26.60
C LEU A 304 -16.16 5.67 25.67
N PHE A 305 -16.67 4.58 26.21
CA PHE A 305 -17.35 3.55 25.40
C PHE A 305 -18.73 4.04 24.93
N ASN A 306 -19.47 4.76 25.76
CA ASN A 306 -20.73 5.38 25.36
C ASN A 306 -20.49 6.41 24.24
N PHE A 307 -19.41 7.18 24.31
CA PHE A 307 -19.04 8.12 23.25
C PHE A 307 -18.76 7.41 21.91
N GLN A 308 -18.11 6.24 21.92
CA GLN A 308 -17.89 5.46 20.69
C GLN A 308 -19.21 5.08 20.02
N ASP A 309 -20.19 4.64 20.80
CA ASP A 309 -21.51 4.26 20.29
C ASP A 309 -22.27 5.46 19.73
N GLU A 310 -22.22 6.61 20.41
CA GLU A 310 -22.82 7.84 19.93
C GLU A 310 -22.12 8.34 18.65
N ILE A 311 -20.79 8.33 18.59
CA ILE A 311 -20.02 8.72 17.39
C ILE A 311 -20.39 7.82 16.20
N ALA A 312 -20.41 6.50 16.40
CA ALA A 312 -20.80 5.56 15.35
C ALA A 312 -22.24 5.83 14.87
N GLY A 313 -23.17 6.06 15.79
CA GLY A 313 -24.57 6.41 15.48
C GLY A 313 -24.67 7.70 14.68
N ASP A 314 -23.94 8.73 15.06
CA ASP A 314 -23.91 10.02 14.35
C ASP A 314 -23.32 9.87 12.93
N VAL A 315 -22.24 9.09 12.76
CA VAL A 315 -21.66 8.78 11.45
C VAL A 315 -22.69 8.08 10.57
N PHE A 316 -23.36 7.02 11.06
CA PHE A 316 -24.37 6.32 10.30
C PHE A 316 -25.56 7.23 9.94
N SER A 317 -26.00 8.09 10.85
CA SER A 317 -27.10 9.02 10.62
C SER A 317 -26.78 10.01 9.49
N ASN A 318 -25.54 10.50 9.43
CA ASN A 318 -25.10 11.42 8.38
C ASN A 318 -25.05 10.75 6.99
N PHE A 319 -24.78 9.45 6.92
CA PHE A 319 -24.80 8.70 5.65
C PHE A 319 -26.20 8.24 5.25
N LYS A 320 -27.24 8.49 6.06
CA LYS A 320 -28.60 7.97 5.86
C LYS A 320 -28.65 6.45 5.69
N VAL A 321 -27.68 5.76 6.27
CA VAL A 321 -27.57 4.31 6.28
C VAL A 321 -28.61 3.76 7.26
N LYS A 322 -29.42 2.81 6.83
CA LYS A 322 -30.36 2.12 7.73
C LYS A 322 -29.53 1.30 8.72
N LEU A 323 -29.54 1.75 9.97
CA LEU A 323 -29.00 0.98 11.08
C LEU A 323 -29.76 -0.36 11.15
N ALA A 324 -29.07 -1.47 10.97
CA ALA A 324 -29.58 -2.73 11.44
C ALA A 324 -29.78 -2.58 12.95
N ALA A 325 -31.02 -2.82 13.41
CA ALA A 325 -31.46 -2.56 14.78
C ALA A 325 -30.58 -3.21 15.88
N ASN A 326 -29.65 -4.07 15.49
CA ASN A 326 -28.72 -4.81 16.34
C ASN A 326 -27.29 -4.22 16.38
N LEU A 327 -27.02 -3.09 15.70
CA LEU A 327 -25.67 -2.48 15.66
C LEU A 327 -25.42 -1.50 16.83
N ILE A 328 -26.49 -0.96 17.41
CA ILE A 328 -26.43 -0.04 18.57
C ILE A 328 -27.24 -0.67 19.70
N GLY A 329 -26.83 -1.77 20.23
CA GLY A 329 -27.47 -2.37 21.37
C GLY A 329 -26.55 -3.34 22.10
N ASP A 330 -26.49 -3.23 23.37
CA ASP A 330 -25.97 -4.12 24.43
C ASP A 330 -24.61 -4.83 24.27
N ASN A 331 -24.01 -4.88 23.06
CA ASN A 331 -22.75 -5.60 22.81
C ASN A 331 -21.59 -4.70 22.31
N ALA A 332 -21.74 -3.37 22.35
CA ALA A 332 -20.79 -2.45 21.72
C ALA A 332 -19.47 -2.30 22.50
N THR A 333 -19.45 -2.61 23.78
CA THR A 333 -18.26 -2.46 24.63
C THR A 333 -17.61 -3.81 24.95
N ASN A 334 -16.70 -4.26 24.08
CA ASN A 334 -15.94 -5.48 24.32
C ASN A 334 -14.79 -5.28 25.33
N PHE A 335 -14.64 -4.11 25.92
CA PHE A 335 -13.64 -3.81 26.96
C PHE A 335 -14.30 -3.36 28.24
N TYR A 336 -13.82 -3.89 29.36
CA TYR A 336 -14.30 -3.52 30.69
C TYR A 336 -13.57 -2.31 31.28
N SER A 337 -12.39 -1.96 30.73
CA SER A 337 -11.60 -0.81 31.18
C SER A 337 -10.55 -0.38 30.17
N VAL A 338 -10.04 0.86 30.31
CA VAL A 338 -8.89 1.36 29.56
C VAL A 338 -7.64 0.49 29.77
N ALA A 339 -7.45 -0.02 31.00
CA ALA A 339 -6.33 -0.91 31.31
C ALA A 339 -6.42 -2.24 30.53
N GLN A 340 -7.62 -2.80 30.40
CA GLN A 340 -7.84 -3.97 29.58
C GLN A 340 -7.53 -3.70 28.12
N MET A 341 -8.02 -2.59 27.59
CA MET A 341 -7.75 -2.19 26.19
C MET A 341 -6.25 -2.08 25.92
N GLN A 342 -5.49 -1.43 26.81
CA GLN A 342 -4.04 -1.33 26.70
C GLN A 342 -3.36 -2.71 26.64
N LYS A 343 -3.74 -3.64 27.53
CA LYS A 343 -3.21 -5.01 27.54
C LYS A 343 -3.56 -5.77 26.25
N ILE A 344 -4.76 -5.58 25.71
CA ILE A 344 -5.17 -6.22 24.43
C ILE A 344 -4.33 -5.68 23.25
N LEU A 345 -4.08 -4.36 23.20
CA LEU A 345 -3.22 -3.78 22.16
C LEU A 345 -1.78 -4.29 22.25
N GLU A 346 -1.20 -4.36 23.46
CA GLU A 346 0.13 -4.93 23.69
C GLU A 346 0.16 -6.44 23.34
N PHE A 347 -0.90 -7.18 23.67
CA PHE A 347 -1.08 -8.57 23.25
C PHE A 347 -1.01 -8.68 21.72
N ARG A 348 -1.82 -7.89 20.99
CA ARG A 348 -1.88 -7.90 19.53
C ARG A 348 -0.53 -7.60 18.89
N GLU A 349 0.18 -6.61 19.39
CA GLU A 349 1.52 -6.25 18.91
C GLU A 349 2.49 -7.43 19.03
N ASN A 350 2.52 -8.10 20.18
CA ASN A 350 3.42 -9.22 20.42
C ASN A 350 3.00 -10.49 19.66
N PHE A 351 1.70 -10.75 19.56
CA PHE A 351 1.14 -11.84 18.76
C PHE A 351 1.54 -11.74 17.27
N LEU A 352 1.45 -10.53 16.69
CA LEU A 352 1.77 -10.30 15.28
C LEU A 352 3.26 -10.43 14.92
N LYS A 353 4.16 -10.43 15.91
CA LYS A 353 5.60 -10.70 15.69
C LYS A 353 5.86 -12.13 15.19
N PHE A 354 4.96 -13.06 15.40
CA PHE A 354 5.09 -14.48 15.04
C PHE A 354 6.46 -15.06 15.38
N SER A 355 6.96 -14.72 16.57
CA SER A 355 8.25 -15.15 17.12
C SER A 355 8.04 -15.83 18.48
N LYS A 356 9.03 -16.61 18.92
CA LYS A 356 8.97 -17.29 20.23
C LYS A 356 8.81 -16.29 21.39
N ASP A 357 9.59 -15.22 21.37
CA ASP A 357 9.55 -14.20 22.45
C ASP A 357 8.23 -13.42 22.40
N GLY A 358 7.75 -13.05 21.20
CA GLY A 358 6.45 -12.43 21.01
C GLY A 358 5.31 -13.31 21.51
N HIS A 359 5.35 -14.61 21.21
CA HIS A 359 4.36 -15.57 21.71
C HIS A 359 4.36 -15.66 23.24
N LEU A 360 5.54 -15.75 23.87
CA LEU A 360 5.64 -15.84 25.33
C LEU A 360 5.05 -14.59 26.01
N ARG A 361 5.36 -13.40 25.49
CA ARG A 361 4.80 -12.15 26.02
C ARG A 361 3.29 -12.05 25.80
N ALA A 362 2.81 -12.39 24.60
CA ALA A 362 1.37 -12.44 24.31
C ALA A 362 0.64 -13.41 25.26
N ARG A 363 1.23 -14.55 25.59
CA ARG A 363 0.67 -15.53 26.51
C ARG A 363 0.55 -15.00 27.95
N GLU A 364 1.55 -14.25 28.43
CA GLU A 364 1.47 -13.58 29.74
C GLU A 364 0.30 -12.60 29.76
N LEU A 365 0.23 -11.71 28.79
CA LEU A 365 -0.81 -10.70 28.68
C LEU A 365 -2.22 -11.32 28.60
N ALA A 366 -2.41 -12.34 27.75
CA ALA A 366 -3.71 -13.00 27.65
C ALA A 366 -4.14 -13.67 28.95
N ARG A 367 -3.19 -14.25 29.71
CA ARG A 367 -3.47 -14.80 31.05
C ARG A 367 -3.85 -13.71 32.03
N GLU A 368 -3.12 -12.62 32.09
CA GLU A 368 -3.46 -11.47 32.93
C GLU A 368 -4.86 -10.93 32.63
N ILE A 369 -5.18 -10.73 31.33
CA ILE A 369 -6.48 -10.25 30.90
C ILE A 369 -7.59 -11.22 31.32
N ASN A 370 -7.37 -12.53 31.14
CA ASN A 370 -8.37 -13.53 31.50
C ASN A 370 -8.55 -13.68 33.03
N LEU A 371 -7.51 -13.46 33.82
CA LEU A 371 -7.61 -13.47 35.29
C LEU A 371 -8.40 -12.25 35.81
N GLU A 372 -8.19 -11.08 35.22
CA GLU A 372 -8.89 -9.86 35.61
C GLU A 372 -10.33 -9.80 35.03
N TYR A 373 -10.55 -10.34 33.83
CA TYR A 373 -11.79 -10.27 33.08
C TYR A 373 -12.18 -11.63 32.46
N PRO A 374 -12.51 -12.65 33.27
CA PRO A 374 -12.72 -14.03 32.78
C PRO A 374 -13.93 -14.17 31.83
N ASP A 375 -14.88 -13.26 31.90
CA ASP A 375 -16.07 -13.22 31.04
C ASP A 375 -15.93 -12.23 29.88
N SER A 376 -14.75 -11.66 29.66
CA SER A 376 -14.49 -10.79 28.52
C SER A 376 -14.40 -11.60 27.21
N GLY A 377 -15.18 -11.19 26.21
CA GLY A 377 -15.06 -11.74 24.86
C GLY A 377 -13.66 -11.53 24.28
N GLN A 378 -13.05 -10.37 24.51
CA GLN A 378 -11.69 -10.05 24.08
C GLN A 378 -10.62 -10.92 24.73
N ALA A 379 -10.79 -11.27 26.02
CA ALA A 379 -9.89 -12.20 26.70
C ALA A 379 -9.97 -13.60 26.07
N ASN A 380 -11.18 -14.07 25.79
CA ASN A 380 -11.38 -15.39 25.18
C ASN A 380 -10.87 -15.44 23.74
N ILE A 381 -11.05 -14.39 22.94
CA ILE A 381 -10.51 -14.37 21.57
C ILE A 381 -8.97 -14.32 21.55
N ALA A 382 -8.34 -13.60 22.50
CA ALA A 382 -6.89 -13.60 22.66
C ALA A 382 -6.35 -14.99 22.99
N LEU A 383 -7.01 -15.72 23.90
CA LEU A 383 -6.66 -17.09 24.22
C LEU A 383 -6.86 -18.05 23.04
N ALA A 384 -7.94 -17.90 22.28
CA ALA A 384 -8.17 -18.70 21.07
C ALA A 384 -7.06 -18.49 20.02
N TRP A 385 -6.67 -17.22 19.77
CA TRP A 385 -5.56 -16.89 18.87
C TRP A 385 -4.20 -17.41 19.37
N LEU A 386 -3.96 -17.45 20.67
CA LEU A 386 -2.76 -18.08 21.21
C LEU A 386 -2.72 -19.57 20.93
N ARG A 387 -3.84 -20.29 21.10
CA ARG A 387 -3.91 -21.71 20.77
C ARG A 387 -3.69 -21.95 19.27
N PHE A 388 -4.26 -21.09 18.41
CA PHE A 388 -3.96 -21.09 16.98
C PHE A 388 -2.44 -20.95 16.72
N GLN A 389 -1.79 -19.99 17.36
CA GLN A 389 -0.36 -19.73 17.15
C GLN A 389 0.51 -20.88 17.67
N GLU A 390 0.17 -21.46 18.82
CA GLU A 390 0.86 -22.64 19.38
C GLU A 390 0.81 -23.82 18.42
N VAL A 391 -0.36 -24.11 17.84
CA VAL A 391 -0.54 -25.19 16.85
C VAL A 391 0.23 -24.90 15.58
N MET A 392 0.14 -23.66 15.07
CA MET A 392 0.82 -23.25 13.83
C MET A 392 2.34 -23.24 13.93
N MET A 393 2.88 -22.89 15.10
CA MET A 393 4.33 -22.79 15.31
C MET A 393 4.93 -24.09 15.88
N GLY A 394 4.11 -25.10 16.18
CA GLY A 394 4.56 -26.33 16.82
C GLY A 394 5.11 -26.10 18.24
N MET A 395 4.56 -25.12 18.96
CA MET A 395 5.01 -24.72 20.30
C MET A 395 4.19 -25.34 21.43
N THR A 396 3.35 -26.31 21.14
CA THR A 396 2.54 -27.04 22.12
C THR A 396 3.07 -28.45 22.32
N ASP A 397 3.07 -28.89 23.57
CA ASP A 397 3.39 -30.27 23.93
C ASP A 397 2.20 -31.23 23.70
N ASP A 398 0.98 -30.68 23.66
CA ASP A 398 -0.27 -31.41 23.42
C ASP A 398 -1.11 -30.64 22.38
N ARG A 399 -0.97 -31.08 21.12
CA ARG A 399 -1.64 -30.45 20.00
C ARG A 399 -3.16 -30.59 20.08
N GLU A 400 -3.67 -31.75 20.45
CA GLU A 400 -5.11 -32.02 20.51
C GLU A 400 -5.77 -31.15 21.58
N LYS A 401 -5.17 -31.09 22.76
CA LYS A 401 -5.63 -30.22 23.84
C LYS A 401 -5.62 -28.74 23.45
N SER A 402 -4.56 -28.26 22.79
CA SER A 402 -4.50 -26.86 22.34
C SER A 402 -5.61 -26.54 21.33
N ILE A 403 -5.95 -27.47 20.44
CA ILE A 403 -7.05 -27.30 19.50
C ILE A 403 -8.40 -27.27 20.23
N GLU A 404 -8.63 -28.23 21.16
CA GLU A 404 -9.87 -28.29 21.93
C GLU A 404 -10.11 -27.03 22.76
N GLU A 405 -9.10 -26.56 23.48
CA GLU A 405 -9.15 -25.30 24.23
C GLU A 405 -9.37 -24.11 23.33
N GLY A 406 -8.72 -24.08 22.14
CA GLY A 406 -8.92 -23.03 21.14
C GLY A 406 -10.36 -22.96 20.63
N VAL A 407 -10.99 -24.12 20.37
CA VAL A 407 -12.44 -24.20 20.01
C VAL A 407 -13.30 -23.62 21.13
N GLN A 408 -13.08 -24.06 22.38
CA GLN A 408 -13.87 -23.60 23.53
C GLN A 408 -13.77 -22.09 23.74
N TYR A 409 -12.55 -21.51 23.63
CA TYR A 409 -12.36 -20.07 23.75
C TYR A 409 -13.01 -19.31 22.59
N ALA A 410 -12.91 -19.81 21.35
CA ALA A 410 -13.56 -19.17 20.21
C ALA A 410 -15.09 -19.17 20.32
N GLU A 411 -15.69 -20.30 20.76
CA GLU A 411 -17.13 -20.42 20.98
C GLU A 411 -17.62 -19.49 22.10
N LYS A 412 -16.86 -19.44 23.22
CA LYS A 412 -17.18 -18.53 24.32
C LYS A 412 -17.08 -17.07 23.87
N ALA A 413 -16.02 -16.70 23.14
CA ALA A 413 -15.87 -15.36 22.59
C ALA A 413 -17.05 -14.99 21.67
N HIS A 414 -17.42 -15.90 20.75
CA HIS A 414 -18.55 -15.66 19.84
C HIS A 414 -19.87 -15.51 20.55
N ALA A 415 -20.14 -16.31 21.58
CA ALA A 415 -21.36 -16.21 22.37
C ALA A 415 -21.49 -14.84 23.09
N ILE A 416 -20.36 -14.21 23.44
CA ILE A 416 -20.31 -12.91 24.12
C ILE A 416 -20.35 -11.76 23.10
N MET A 417 -19.51 -11.83 22.06
CA MET A 417 -19.24 -10.71 21.16
C MET A 417 -20.11 -10.71 19.90
N ASN A 418 -20.55 -11.89 19.46
CA ASN A 418 -21.27 -12.11 18.20
C ASN A 418 -20.59 -11.36 17.01
N ASP A 419 -19.26 -11.48 16.90
CA ASP A 419 -18.44 -10.83 15.88
C ASP A 419 -17.90 -11.81 14.84
N GLY A 420 -17.36 -11.27 13.74
CA GLY A 420 -16.77 -12.07 12.66
C GLY A 420 -15.45 -12.71 13.04
N MET A 421 -14.62 -12.04 13.85
CA MET A 421 -13.28 -12.52 14.19
C MET A 421 -13.30 -13.79 15.05
N SER A 422 -14.24 -13.91 15.99
CA SER A 422 -14.43 -15.12 16.78
C SER A 422 -14.81 -16.33 15.92
N LEU A 423 -15.62 -16.12 14.87
CA LEU A 423 -15.93 -17.15 13.88
C LEU A 423 -14.72 -17.55 13.05
N ILE A 424 -13.86 -16.60 12.66
CA ILE A 424 -12.65 -16.88 11.89
C ILE A 424 -11.68 -17.76 12.69
N VAL A 425 -11.39 -17.41 13.95
CA VAL A 425 -10.50 -18.25 14.76
C VAL A 425 -11.12 -19.62 15.06
N GLY A 426 -12.44 -19.70 15.26
CA GLY A 426 -13.16 -20.95 15.38
C GLY A 426 -13.06 -21.83 14.13
N ALA A 427 -13.16 -21.23 12.92
CA ALA A 427 -12.98 -21.94 11.66
C ALA A 427 -11.55 -22.51 11.51
N TRP A 428 -10.53 -21.77 11.95
CA TRP A 428 -9.16 -22.27 12.00
C TRP A 428 -9.00 -23.47 12.94
N MET A 429 -9.63 -23.41 14.12
CA MET A 429 -9.60 -24.53 15.06
C MET A 429 -10.29 -25.78 14.49
N ASP A 430 -11.40 -25.61 13.76
CA ASP A 430 -12.09 -26.71 13.07
C ASP A 430 -11.18 -27.35 12.00
N LEU A 431 -10.45 -26.55 11.22
CA LEU A 431 -9.48 -27.07 10.24
C LEU A 431 -8.36 -27.87 10.94
N PHE A 432 -7.82 -27.39 12.07
CA PHE A 432 -6.76 -28.09 12.82
C PHE A 432 -7.24 -29.38 13.46
N SER A 433 -8.52 -29.43 13.86
CA SER A 433 -9.10 -30.62 14.47
C SER A 433 -9.41 -31.73 13.47
N GLY A 434 -9.30 -31.43 12.15
CA GLY A 434 -9.73 -32.36 11.10
C GLY A 434 -11.23 -32.55 11.01
N LYS A 435 -12.03 -31.69 11.67
CA LYS A 435 -13.47 -31.64 11.54
C LYS A 435 -13.88 -31.26 10.11
N SER A 436 -15.15 -31.22 9.83
CA SER A 436 -15.68 -30.96 8.49
C SER A 436 -15.16 -29.64 7.90
N LEU A 437 -14.57 -29.70 6.70
CA LEU A 437 -14.19 -28.50 5.91
C LEU A 437 -15.41 -27.60 5.66
N GLU A 438 -16.59 -28.18 5.58
CA GLU A 438 -17.85 -27.48 5.37
C GLU A 438 -18.22 -26.60 6.58
N GLU A 439 -17.98 -27.06 7.81
CA GLU A 439 -18.22 -26.23 9.00
C GLU A 439 -17.28 -25.04 9.06
N ALA A 440 -16.01 -25.21 8.71
CA ALA A 440 -15.07 -24.09 8.61
C ALA A 440 -15.52 -23.07 7.56
N ARG A 441 -16.00 -23.52 6.38
CA ARG A 441 -16.57 -22.64 5.33
C ARG A 441 -17.79 -21.88 5.82
N LYS A 442 -18.74 -22.55 6.50
CA LYS A 442 -19.95 -21.92 7.04
C LYS A 442 -19.59 -20.81 8.04
N LYS A 443 -18.62 -21.08 8.94
CA LYS A 443 -18.14 -20.07 9.89
C LYS A 443 -17.50 -18.89 9.15
N ALA A 444 -16.69 -19.15 8.13
CA ALA A 444 -16.06 -18.09 7.32
C ALA A 444 -17.10 -17.25 6.56
N ALA A 445 -18.10 -17.86 5.94
CA ALA A 445 -19.19 -17.16 5.26
C ALA A 445 -19.98 -16.30 6.26
N LYS A 446 -20.35 -16.88 7.41
CA LYS A 446 -21.08 -16.16 8.47
C LYS A 446 -20.28 -14.99 9.05
N ALA A 447 -18.97 -15.14 9.16
CA ALA A 447 -18.08 -14.07 9.63
C ALA A 447 -18.16 -12.84 8.72
N ILE A 448 -18.10 -13.02 7.40
CA ILE A 448 -18.20 -11.93 6.42
C ILE A 448 -19.59 -11.27 6.43
N GLU A 449 -20.65 -12.03 6.70
CA GLU A 449 -22.01 -11.45 6.84
C GLU A 449 -22.10 -10.51 8.06
N ILE A 450 -21.44 -10.89 9.16
CA ILE A 450 -21.49 -10.13 10.42
C ILE A 450 -20.55 -8.93 10.38
N GLU A 451 -19.37 -9.08 9.75
CA GLU A 451 -18.30 -8.08 9.83
C GLU A 451 -17.54 -7.96 8.51
N GLN A 452 -17.41 -6.72 8.00
CA GLN A 452 -16.79 -6.39 6.72
C GLN A 452 -15.35 -5.83 6.90
N SER A 453 -14.71 -6.07 8.04
CA SER A 453 -13.32 -5.62 8.26
C SER A 453 -12.33 -6.39 7.38
N GLY A 454 -11.22 -5.74 7.02
CA GLY A 454 -10.17 -6.38 6.21
C GLY A 454 -9.60 -7.64 6.83
N ASP A 455 -9.49 -7.68 8.15
CA ASP A 455 -8.98 -8.84 8.90
C ASP A 455 -9.94 -10.03 8.83
N VAL A 456 -11.26 -9.79 8.94
CA VAL A 456 -12.28 -10.86 8.83
C VAL A 456 -12.39 -11.36 7.40
N ILE A 457 -12.47 -10.44 6.42
CA ILE A 457 -12.57 -10.81 4.99
C ILE A 457 -11.35 -11.63 4.56
N SER A 458 -10.13 -11.22 4.94
CA SER A 458 -8.89 -11.95 4.59
C SER A 458 -8.78 -13.28 5.32
N GLY A 459 -9.22 -13.33 6.59
CA GLY A 459 -9.31 -14.57 7.35
C GLY A 459 -10.23 -15.58 6.69
N ALA A 460 -11.43 -15.15 6.28
CA ALA A 460 -12.38 -15.98 5.55
C ALA A 460 -11.84 -16.41 4.19
N ALA A 461 -11.21 -15.51 3.42
CA ALA A 461 -10.57 -15.85 2.16
C ALA A 461 -9.54 -16.96 2.31
N ASN A 462 -8.75 -16.92 3.39
CA ASN A 462 -7.76 -17.96 3.67
C ASN A 462 -8.40 -19.32 4.00
N ILE A 463 -9.50 -19.33 4.76
CA ILE A 463 -10.28 -20.55 5.00
C ILE A 463 -10.84 -21.11 3.68
N LEU A 464 -11.41 -20.27 2.82
CA LEU A 464 -11.93 -20.68 1.50
C LEU A 464 -10.83 -21.30 0.64
N LEU A 465 -9.65 -20.69 0.58
CA LEU A 465 -8.49 -21.20 -0.15
C LEU A 465 -8.08 -22.60 0.35
N LEU A 466 -7.93 -22.75 1.65
CA LEU A 466 -7.51 -24.01 2.26
C LEU A 466 -8.54 -25.13 2.10
N THR A 467 -9.81 -24.77 2.01
CA THR A 467 -10.91 -25.73 1.85
C THR A 467 -11.27 -26.01 0.40
N GLY A 468 -10.50 -25.52 -0.59
CA GLY A 468 -10.62 -25.88 -2.00
C GLY A 468 -11.60 -25.01 -2.79
N ASP A 469 -11.77 -23.75 -2.42
CA ASP A 469 -12.53 -22.76 -3.20
C ASP A 469 -11.63 -21.55 -3.56
N PRO A 470 -10.66 -21.74 -4.49
CA PRO A 470 -9.73 -20.68 -4.86
C PRO A 470 -10.42 -19.50 -5.55
N LEU A 471 -11.56 -19.72 -6.22
CA LEU A 471 -12.31 -18.64 -6.88
C LEU A 471 -12.92 -17.68 -5.86
N ALA A 472 -13.63 -18.21 -4.87
CA ALA A 472 -14.18 -17.39 -3.79
C ALA A 472 -13.05 -16.75 -2.96
N ALA A 473 -11.96 -17.48 -2.69
CA ALA A 473 -10.79 -16.94 -2.00
C ALA A 473 -10.18 -15.73 -2.73
N LYS A 474 -9.96 -15.83 -4.04
CA LYS A 474 -9.49 -14.74 -4.91
C LYS A 474 -10.39 -13.50 -4.78
N GLN A 475 -11.70 -13.68 -4.88
CA GLN A 475 -12.66 -12.57 -4.77
C GLN A 475 -12.56 -11.87 -3.41
N GLN A 476 -12.51 -12.65 -2.32
CA GLN A 476 -12.45 -12.09 -0.98
C GLN A 476 -11.08 -11.48 -0.67
N PHE A 477 -9.96 -12.04 -1.15
CA PHE A 477 -8.66 -11.39 -1.00
C PHE A 477 -8.60 -10.05 -1.74
N LYS A 478 -9.06 -9.97 -2.99
CA LYS A 478 -9.16 -8.71 -3.72
C LYS A 478 -10.03 -7.69 -2.97
N ARG A 479 -11.12 -8.12 -2.37
CA ARG A 479 -11.99 -7.27 -1.54
C ARG A 479 -11.27 -6.81 -0.26
N ALA A 480 -10.58 -7.72 0.45
CA ALA A 480 -9.81 -7.39 1.63
C ALA A 480 -8.69 -6.38 1.34
N MET A 481 -8.03 -6.51 0.19
CA MET A 481 -6.98 -5.57 -0.24
C MET A 481 -7.54 -4.19 -0.58
N LYS A 482 -8.77 -4.09 -1.11
CA LYS A 482 -9.46 -2.80 -1.29
C LYS A 482 -9.76 -2.12 0.05
N VAL A 483 -10.27 -2.86 1.02
CA VAL A 483 -10.55 -2.36 2.38
C VAL A 483 -9.26 -2.02 3.13
N SER A 484 -8.16 -2.67 2.80
CA SER A 484 -6.84 -2.48 3.40
C SER A 484 -5.79 -2.19 2.32
N PRO A 485 -5.72 -0.98 1.76
CA PRO A 485 -4.77 -0.63 0.70
C PRO A 485 -3.30 -0.90 1.07
N PHE A 486 -2.96 -0.77 2.36
CA PHE A 486 -1.64 -1.08 2.92
C PHE A 486 -1.65 -2.39 3.71
N HIS A 487 -2.31 -3.38 3.14
CA HIS A 487 -2.45 -4.71 3.73
C HIS A 487 -1.11 -5.38 4.03
N PRO A 488 -1.08 -6.33 5.00
CA PRO A 488 0.08 -7.18 5.21
C PRO A 488 0.44 -7.98 3.95
N VAL A 489 1.72 -8.18 3.73
CA VAL A 489 2.27 -8.90 2.56
C VAL A 489 1.65 -10.29 2.35
N TRP A 490 1.25 -10.96 3.42
CA TRP A 490 0.65 -12.28 3.34
C TRP A 490 -0.69 -12.32 2.56
N TYR A 491 -1.42 -11.19 2.44
CA TYR A 491 -2.64 -11.13 1.59
C TYR A 491 -2.27 -11.39 0.12
N ALA A 492 -1.24 -10.70 -0.36
CA ALA A 492 -0.78 -10.82 -1.74
C ALA A 492 -0.22 -12.22 -2.02
N ASN A 493 0.54 -12.83 -1.09
CA ASN A 493 1.00 -14.21 -1.20
C ASN A 493 -0.18 -15.20 -1.32
N ARG A 494 -1.20 -15.06 -0.46
CA ARG A 494 -2.37 -15.94 -0.50
C ARG A 494 -3.25 -15.72 -1.73
N LEU A 495 -3.39 -14.47 -2.19
CA LEU A 495 -4.06 -14.18 -3.46
C LEU A 495 -3.33 -14.85 -4.62
N SER A 496 -2.00 -14.76 -4.65
CA SER A 496 -1.19 -15.42 -5.69
C SER A 496 -1.32 -16.94 -5.66
N GLU A 497 -1.39 -17.56 -4.48
CA GLU A 497 -1.67 -18.99 -4.35
C GLU A 497 -3.06 -19.35 -4.91
N ALA A 498 -4.09 -18.52 -4.65
CA ALA A 498 -5.41 -18.72 -5.24
C ALA A 498 -5.40 -18.59 -6.77
N LEU A 499 -4.68 -17.61 -7.31
CA LEU A 499 -4.52 -17.39 -8.75
C LEU A 499 -3.77 -18.55 -9.42
N ILE A 500 -2.72 -19.08 -8.77
CA ILE A 500 -1.97 -20.25 -9.26
C ILE A 500 -2.89 -21.48 -9.33
N MET A 501 -3.73 -21.71 -8.30
CA MET A 501 -4.70 -22.80 -8.31
C MET A 501 -5.79 -22.65 -9.39
N LEU A 502 -6.01 -21.43 -9.88
CA LEU A 502 -6.92 -21.10 -10.98
C LEU A 502 -6.21 -21.04 -12.34
N GLU A 503 -4.91 -21.33 -12.39
CA GLU A 503 -4.04 -21.22 -13.58
C GLU A 503 -3.96 -19.78 -14.16
N GLU A 504 -4.28 -18.76 -13.36
CA GLU A 504 -4.20 -17.35 -13.75
C GLU A 504 -2.78 -16.81 -13.52
N TYR A 505 -1.82 -17.39 -14.27
CA TYR A 505 -0.38 -17.21 -14.05
C TYR A 505 0.12 -15.78 -14.32
N GLU A 506 -0.49 -15.06 -15.26
CA GLU A 506 -0.07 -13.68 -15.58
C GLU A 506 -0.33 -12.73 -14.38
N GLU A 507 -1.53 -12.76 -13.82
CA GLU A 507 -1.86 -11.93 -12.66
C GLU A 507 -1.05 -12.36 -11.43
N ALA A 508 -0.86 -13.66 -11.22
CA ALA A 508 -0.03 -14.17 -10.13
C ALA A 508 1.42 -13.70 -10.27
N TYR A 509 1.96 -13.69 -11.49
CA TYR A 509 3.32 -13.23 -11.78
C TYR A 509 3.49 -11.75 -11.40
N ASP A 510 2.60 -10.88 -11.85
CA ASP A 510 2.68 -9.44 -11.60
C ASP A 510 2.67 -9.12 -10.10
N ILE A 511 1.78 -9.76 -9.34
CA ILE A 511 1.70 -9.58 -7.88
C ILE A 511 2.97 -10.08 -7.19
N LEU A 512 3.46 -11.26 -7.55
CA LEU A 512 4.64 -11.87 -6.92
C LEU A 512 5.94 -11.11 -7.27
N GLU A 513 6.08 -10.65 -8.52
CA GLU A 513 7.24 -9.87 -8.95
C GLU A 513 7.28 -8.51 -8.24
N GLU A 514 6.14 -7.83 -8.10
CA GLU A 514 6.02 -6.62 -7.30
C GLU A 514 6.42 -6.87 -5.85
N LEU A 515 5.97 -7.98 -5.27
CA LEU A 515 6.26 -8.37 -3.90
C LEU A 515 7.75 -8.61 -3.66
N VAL A 516 8.40 -9.33 -4.57
CA VAL A 516 9.84 -9.64 -4.48
C VAL A 516 10.68 -8.39 -4.71
N SER A 517 10.30 -7.52 -5.66
CA SER A 517 11.03 -6.28 -5.98
C SER A 517 10.97 -5.24 -4.86
N LYS A 518 9.80 -5.04 -4.25
CA LYS A 518 9.59 -4.08 -3.15
C LYS A 518 10.14 -4.56 -1.80
N SER A 519 10.47 -5.82 -1.67
CA SER A 519 10.90 -6.42 -0.39
C SER A 519 12.21 -5.84 0.17
N GLN A 520 12.99 -5.09 -0.62
CA GLN A 520 14.20 -4.41 -0.15
C GLN A 520 13.89 -3.08 0.57
N GLU A 521 12.74 -2.47 0.32
CA GLU A 521 12.39 -1.13 0.83
C GLU A 521 11.44 -1.14 2.03
N ASN A 522 10.61 -2.17 2.24
CA ASN A 522 9.44 -2.11 3.12
C ASN A 522 9.37 -3.15 4.25
N GLY A 523 10.50 -3.70 4.72
CA GLY A 523 10.47 -4.57 5.90
C GLY A 523 9.68 -5.89 5.70
N VAL A 524 9.58 -6.38 4.47
CA VAL A 524 9.00 -7.70 4.19
C VAL A 524 9.82 -8.75 4.94
N ASN A 525 9.17 -9.49 5.84
CA ASN A 525 9.88 -10.51 6.59
C ASN A 525 10.38 -11.64 5.67
N LEU A 526 11.48 -12.28 6.07
CA LEU A 526 12.15 -13.33 5.30
C LEU A 526 11.20 -14.48 4.92
N ARG A 527 10.23 -14.82 5.79
CA ARG A 527 9.25 -15.88 5.56
C ARG A 527 8.36 -15.58 4.35
N GLU A 528 7.77 -14.39 4.29
CA GLU A 528 6.86 -14.01 3.20
C GLU A 528 7.60 -13.83 1.88
N LYS A 529 8.84 -13.35 1.91
CA LYS A 529 9.71 -13.28 0.73
C LYS A 529 10.07 -14.67 0.20
N SER A 530 10.37 -15.60 1.10
CA SER A 530 10.67 -16.99 0.71
C SER A 530 9.48 -17.66 0.02
N ARG A 531 8.26 -17.45 0.54
CA ARG A 531 7.01 -17.94 -0.07
C ARG A 531 6.79 -17.35 -1.45
N ALA A 532 6.95 -16.03 -1.59
CA ALA A 532 6.80 -15.35 -2.89
C ALA A 532 7.80 -15.87 -3.93
N LEU A 533 9.06 -16.11 -3.57
CA LEU A 533 10.08 -16.64 -4.48
C LEU A 533 9.76 -18.05 -4.97
N VAL A 534 9.26 -18.94 -4.11
CA VAL A 534 8.84 -20.29 -4.52
C VAL A 534 7.62 -20.23 -5.42
N ALA A 535 6.60 -19.43 -5.05
CA ALA A 535 5.41 -19.27 -5.88
C ALA A 535 5.75 -18.68 -7.26
N LEU A 536 6.64 -17.67 -7.28
CA LEU A 536 7.10 -17.07 -8.53
C LEU A 536 7.89 -18.07 -9.40
N SER A 537 8.73 -18.93 -8.79
CA SER A 537 9.44 -19.99 -9.53
C SER A 537 8.46 -21.00 -10.15
N PHE A 538 7.38 -21.34 -9.45
CA PHE A 538 6.32 -22.19 -9.99
C PHE A 538 5.64 -21.53 -11.19
N VAL A 539 5.21 -20.29 -11.09
CA VAL A 539 4.57 -19.52 -12.17
C VAL A 539 5.49 -19.41 -13.39
N GLU A 540 6.76 -19.05 -13.18
CA GLU A 540 7.76 -18.92 -14.25
C GLU A 540 8.02 -20.27 -14.95
N SER A 541 7.95 -21.38 -14.23
CA SER A 541 8.09 -22.72 -14.84
C SER A 541 6.90 -23.10 -15.72
N ARG A 542 5.70 -22.58 -15.42
CA ARG A 542 4.47 -22.79 -16.20
C ARG A 542 4.31 -21.84 -17.39
N THR A 543 5.14 -20.79 -17.46
CA THR A 543 5.09 -19.74 -18.49
C THR A 543 6.35 -19.70 -19.35
N ASP A 544 6.98 -20.86 -19.60
CA ASP A 544 8.17 -21.04 -20.44
C ASP A 544 9.41 -20.23 -20.00
N LYS A 545 9.48 -19.80 -18.74
CA LYS A 545 10.60 -19.03 -18.15
C LYS A 545 11.48 -19.89 -17.23
N LEU A 546 11.80 -21.14 -17.64
CA LEU A 546 12.46 -22.14 -16.79
C LEU A 546 13.80 -21.68 -16.20
N SER A 547 14.60 -20.91 -16.93
CA SER A 547 15.87 -20.37 -16.43
C SER A 547 15.65 -19.35 -15.31
N SER A 548 14.63 -18.50 -15.43
CA SER A 548 14.24 -17.55 -14.40
C SER A 548 13.75 -18.28 -13.15
N ALA A 549 12.87 -19.26 -13.31
CA ALA A 549 12.34 -20.09 -12.23
C ALA A 549 13.47 -20.69 -11.35
N LYS A 550 14.49 -21.27 -11.99
CA LYS A 550 15.67 -21.80 -11.27
C LYS A 550 16.44 -20.71 -10.53
N ASN A 551 16.62 -19.54 -11.14
CA ASN A 551 17.32 -18.43 -10.51
C ASN A 551 16.57 -17.90 -9.28
N ARG A 552 15.22 -17.95 -9.27
CA ARG A 552 14.43 -17.59 -8.07
C ARG A 552 14.76 -18.49 -6.88
N LEU A 553 14.88 -19.80 -7.12
CA LEU A 553 15.23 -20.75 -6.06
C LEU A 553 16.69 -20.61 -5.61
N VAL A 554 17.61 -20.31 -6.51
CA VAL A 554 18.99 -19.96 -6.14
C VAL A 554 19.00 -18.72 -5.24
N THR A 555 18.25 -17.68 -5.61
CA THR A 555 18.10 -16.47 -4.78
C THR A 555 17.50 -16.82 -3.41
N LEU A 556 16.48 -17.66 -3.37
CA LEU A 556 15.87 -18.13 -2.13
C LEU A 556 16.90 -18.82 -1.23
N GLN A 557 17.68 -19.74 -1.77
CA GLN A 557 18.70 -20.46 -1.00
C GLN A 557 19.82 -19.54 -0.48
N LEU A 558 20.11 -18.44 -1.18
CA LEU A 558 21.09 -17.45 -0.71
C LEU A 558 20.56 -16.63 0.48
N ILE A 559 19.26 -16.25 0.48
CA ILE A 559 18.68 -15.42 1.55
C ILE A 559 18.12 -16.25 2.71
N ASN A 560 17.71 -17.49 2.45
CA ASN A 560 17.12 -18.39 3.44
C ASN A 560 17.57 -19.84 3.19
N PRO A 561 18.81 -20.21 3.54
CA PRO A 561 19.37 -21.53 3.27
C PRO A 561 18.61 -22.70 3.90
N SER A 562 17.85 -22.45 4.99
CA SER A 562 17.05 -23.47 5.68
C SER A 562 15.67 -23.71 5.07
N PHE A 563 15.28 -22.91 4.05
CA PHE A 563 13.97 -23.05 3.43
C PHE A 563 13.97 -24.25 2.45
N SER A 564 12.99 -25.13 2.57
CA SER A 564 12.93 -26.40 1.87
C SER A 564 11.49 -26.75 1.46
N ALA A 565 11.31 -27.85 0.74
CA ALA A 565 9.98 -28.40 0.44
C ALA A 565 9.18 -28.73 1.71
N ALA A 566 9.86 -29.15 2.79
CA ALA A 566 9.21 -29.31 4.09
C ALA A 566 8.66 -27.96 4.61
N SER A 567 9.36 -26.85 4.39
CA SER A 567 8.86 -25.51 4.73
C SER A 567 7.61 -25.16 3.92
N VAL A 568 7.58 -25.48 2.61
CA VAL A 568 6.38 -25.31 1.76
C VAL A 568 5.21 -26.13 2.30
N LYS A 569 5.45 -27.39 2.63
CA LYS A 569 4.44 -28.29 3.19
C LYS A 569 3.85 -27.76 4.51
N ASN A 570 4.62 -27.05 5.32
CA ASN A 570 4.15 -26.50 6.58
C ASN A 570 3.07 -25.40 6.38
N TYR A 571 3.11 -24.63 5.30
CA TYR A 571 2.11 -23.57 5.09
C TYR A 571 1.05 -23.90 4.02
N LEU A 572 1.34 -24.76 3.04
CA LEU A 572 0.38 -25.23 2.03
C LEU A 572 -0.23 -26.59 2.39
N GLY A 573 0.33 -27.33 3.33
CA GLY A 573 -0.09 -28.70 3.63
C GLY A 573 -1.55 -28.86 4.09
N MET A 574 -2.18 -27.78 4.53
CA MET A 574 -3.60 -27.73 4.89
C MET A 574 -4.54 -27.53 3.67
N VAL A 575 -4.02 -27.21 2.50
CA VAL A 575 -4.82 -27.11 1.28
C VAL A 575 -5.49 -28.46 1.02
N SER A 576 -6.80 -28.46 0.80
CA SER A 576 -7.59 -29.68 0.55
C SER A 576 -7.27 -30.32 -0.79
N ASP A 577 -6.88 -29.52 -1.78
CA ASP A 577 -6.42 -29.98 -3.09
C ASP A 577 -5.01 -30.59 -2.99
N LYS A 578 -4.96 -31.91 -2.85
CA LYS A 578 -3.71 -32.65 -2.71
C LYS A 578 -2.98 -32.84 -4.02
N GLU A 579 -3.69 -32.82 -5.16
CA GLU A 579 -3.08 -32.88 -6.49
C GLU A 579 -2.26 -31.61 -6.76
N PHE A 580 -2.88 -30.45 -6.54
CA PHE A 580 -2.18 -29.15 -6.58
C PHE A 580 -0.98 -29.12 -5.64
N LEU A 581 -1.14 -29.53 -4.38
CA LEU A 581 -0.06 -29.50 -3.40
C LEU A 581 1.15 -30.36 -3.85
N ASN A 582 0.89 -31.56 -4.36
CA ASN A 582 1.95 -32.46 -4.83
C ASN A 582 2.64 -31.89 -6.07
N ASP A 583 1.87 -31.42 -7.06
CA ASP A 583 2.44 -30.77 -8.26
C ASP A 583 3.31 -29.57 -7.90
N PHE A 584 2.86 -28.73 -6.98
CA PHE A 584 3.63 -27.56 -6.51
C PHE A 584 4.95 -27.97 -5.82
N LEU A 585 4.92 -29.00 -4.97
CA LEU A 585 6.10 -29.50 -4.26
C LEU A 585 7.09 -30.18 -5.22
N ASP A 586 6.60 -31.06 -6.10
CA ASP A 586 7.42 -31.76 -7.10
C ASP A 586 8.09 -30.78 -8.06
N ASN A 587 7.36 -29.75 -8.50
CA ASN A 587 7.91 -28.69 -9.32
C ASN A 587 9.04 -27.95 -8.60
N ALA A 588 8.84 -27.54 -7.35
CA ALA A 588 9.84 -26.82 -6.58
C ALA A 588 11.11 -27.67 -6.38
N VAL A 589 10.97 -28.96 -6.06
CA VAL A 589 12.11 -29.88 -5.89
C VAL A 589 12.83 -30.10 -7.22
N ASN A 590 12.10 -30.31 -8.31
CA ASN A 590 12.69 -30.48 -9.66
C ASN A 590 13.43 -29.22 -10.15
N LEU A 591 13.06 -28.04 -9.67
CA LEU A 591 13.75 -26.78 -9.95
C LEU A 591 14.96 -26.53 -9.04
N GLY A 592 15.16 -27.34 -7.99
CA GLY A 592 16.34 -27.30 -7.13
C GLY A 592 16.09 -26.87 -5.68
N LEU A 593 14.83 -26.82 -5.22
CA LEU A 593 14.53 -26.60 -3.79
C LEU A 593 14.90 -27.87 -2.99
N PRO A 594 15.67 -27.79 -1.88
CA PRO A 594 15.95 -28.94 -1.04
C PRO A 594 14.68 -29.58 -0.46
N GLU A 595 14.65 -30.89 -0.31
CA GLU A 595 13.51 -31.60 0.29
C GLU A 595 13.37 -31.34 1.78
N LYS A 596 14.53 -31.25 2.51
CA LYS A 596 14.62 -31.06 3.98
C LYS A 596 15.43 -29.83 4.32
#